data_8820175dc51b411fc2dea396e6ff90c2
#
_entry.id   8820175dc51b411fc2dea396e6ff90c2
#
_cell.length_a   1.000
_cell.length_b   1.000
_cell.length_c   1.000
_cell.angle_alpha   90.00
_cell.angle_beta   90.00
_cell.angle_gamma   90.00
#
_symmetry.space_group_name_H-M   'P 1'
#
loop_
_entity.id
_entity.type
_entity.pdbx_description
1 polymer ?
#
loop_
_entity_poly.entity_id
_entity_poly.type
_entity_poly.pdbx_seq_one_letter_code
_entity_poly.pdbx_strand_id
1 'polypeptide(L)'
;MILFIKLKIIFNMFNKSLYIVAIIVTLLSTLSLITENAYAQQSTITNVNVDGNQRIAKSTIISIAEIYEGGIYSPSQINSALQRLKATSYFKTVNISVDKDNIYIAVTENPTINSINFEGNYVLKDEDLLELIISKERQTLSVSKTEQDAEKIASAYSVGGRISAQIIPKIVELSDNRVNLVFEISEGRITEIEKITFVGNRKFSDTRLRGIIATKQAGFLRTLMQSDTYVEDRLEFDKELLYDFYISKGYIDFEVMTSVELTRSKDA
;
A
#
# COMPACT_ATOMS: atom_id res chain seq x y z
N MET A 1 38.24 60.73 51.84
CA MET A 1 37.68 59.32 52.12
C MET A 1 36.70 58.79 51.05
N ILE A 2 35.79 59.62 50.56
CA ILE A 2 34.77 59.20 49.57
C ILE A 2 35.35 58.84 48.18
N LEU A 3 36.41 59.50 47.73
CA LEU A 3 37.06 59.29 46.45
C LEU A 3 37.76 57.94 46.35
N PHE A 4 38.40 57.48 47.45
CA PHE A 4 39.09 56.22 47.56
C PHE A 4 38.12 55.01 47.52
N ILE A 5 36.94 55.14 48.09
CA ILE A 5 35.89 54.07 48.06
C ILE A 5 35.32 53.93 46.66
N LYS A 6 35.06 55.00 45.93
CA LYS A 6 34.58 54.91 44.51
C LYS A 6 35.63 54.29 43.60
N LEU A 7 36.92 54.59 43.79
CA LEU A 7 37.96 54.02 42.95
C LEU A 7 38.13 52.51 43.23
N LYS A 8 37.98 52.07 44.47
CA LYS A 8 38.04 50.62 44.83
C LYS A 8 36.84 49.81 44.30
N ILE A 9 35.67 50.45 44.24
CA ILE A 9 34.45 49.77 43.66
C ILE A 9 34.59 49.69 42.14
N ILE A 10 35.05 50.69 41.44
CA ILE A 10 35.26 50.65 39.98
C ILE A 10 36.35 49.64 39.62
N PHE A 11 37.44 49.53 40.36
CA PHE A 11 38.49 48.57 40.12
C PHE A 11 38.02 47.16 40.37
N ASN A 12 37.16 46.90 41.35
CA ASN A 12 36.58 45.57 41.63
C ASN A 12 35.52 45.18 40.59
N MET A 13 34.77 46.09 40.02
CA MET A 13 33.87 45.85 38.91
C MET A 13 34.63 45.56 37.61
N PHE A 14 35.73 46.25 37.34
CA PHE A 14 36.58 46.00 36.16
C PHE A 14 37.24 44.61 36.24
N ASN A 15 37.70 44.18 37.38
CA ASN A 15 38.27 42.89 37.59
C ASN A 15 37.21 41.77 37.42
N LYS A 16 35.98 41.93 37.93
CA LYS A 16 34.91 40.99 37.72
C LYS A 16 34.49 40.87 36.24
N SER A 17 34.46 41.97 35.52
CA SER A 17 34.18 41.97 34.07
C SER A 17 35.28 41.24 33.29
N LEU A 18 36.55 41.39 33.68
CA LEU A 18 37.66 40.68 33.03
C LEU A 18 37.61 39.17 33.28
N TYR A 19 37.22 38.73 34.49
CA TYR A 19 37.01 37.30 34.80
C TYR A 19 35.84 36.71 34.01
N ILE A 20 34.75 37.42 33.83
CA ILE A 20 33.61 36.96 33.04
C ILE A 20 34.00 36.80 31.57
N VAL A 21 34.73 37.77 31.01
CA VAL A 21 35.22 37.66 29.62
C VAL A 21 36.22 36.53 29.46
N ALA A 22 37.12 36.30 30.43
CA ALA A 22 38.04 35.14 30.40
C ALA A 22 37.32 33.81 30.48
N ILE A 23 36.26 33.68 31.29
CA ILE A 23 35.42 32.47 31.36
C ILE A 23 34.67 32.25 30.06
N ILE A 24 34.12 33.29 29.44
CA ILE A 24 33.43 33.17 28.15
C ILE A 24 34.38 32.75 27.04
N VAL A 25 35.59 33.33 26.99
CA VAL A 25 36.61 32.94 25.99
C VAL A 25 37.09 31.50 26.18
N THR A 26 37.27 31.06 27.41
CA THR A 26 37.63 29.66 27.70
C THR A 26 36.46 28.71 27.38
N LEU A 27 35.21 29.08 27.62
CA LEU A 27 34.03 28.31 27.26
C LEU A 27 33.87 28.20 25.73
N LEU A 28 34.09 29.28 24.99
CA LEU A 28 34.07 29.29 23.52
C LEU A 28 35.20 28.47 22.92
N SER A 29 36.40 28.51 23.52
CA SER A 29 37.54 27.69 23.04
C SER A 29 37.37 26.19 23.32
N THR A 30 36.69 25.80 24.39
CA THR A 30 36.35 24.41 24.67
C THR A 30 35.21 23.90 23.79
N LEU A 31 34.26 24.75 23.38
CA LEU A 31 33.16 24.40 22.48
C LEU A 31 33.66 24.13 21.05
N SER A 32 34.72 24.87 20.59
CA SER A 32 35.32 24.61 19.28
C SER A 32 36.11 23.30 19.19
N LEU A 33 36.55 22.75 20.32
CA LEU A 33 37.26 21.46 20.37
C LEU A 33 36.30 20.22 20.33
N ILE A 34 35.01 20.43 20.57
CA ILE A 34 34.01 19.34 20.59
C ILE A 34 33.44 19.10 19.18
N THR A 35 33.59 20.03 18.23
CA THR A 35 33.01 19.91 16.89
C THR A 35 33.86 19.15 15.88
N GLU A 36 35.09 18.78 16.21
CA GLU A 36 36.00 18.13 15.25
C GLU A 36 35.90 16.59 15.17
N ASN A 37 35.11 15.93 16.02
CA ASN A 37 35.03 14.46 16.03
C ASN A 37 33.76 13.85 15.42
N ALA A 38 32.97 14.61 14.66
CA ALA A 38 31.79 14.11 13.97
C ALA A 38 32.01 13.82 12.47
N TYR A 39 33.23 13.76 12.01
CA TYR A 39 33.51 13.16 10.70
C TYR A 39 33.40 11.64 10.85
N ALA A 40 32.24 11.10 10.48
CA ALA A 40 32.08 9.69 10.28
C ALA A 40 33.26 9.21 9.42
N GLN A 41 34.10 8.35 9.97
CA GLN A 41 35.26 7.78 9.29
C GLN A 41 34.73 7.09 8.04
N GLN A 42 34.86 7.74 6.87
CA GLN A 42 34.48 7.17 5.60
C GLN A 42 35.58 6.16 5.22
N SER A 43 35.36 4.90 5.58
CA SER A 43 36.26 3.81 5.19
C SER A 43 35.98 3.43 3.74
N THR A 44 37.05 3.20 2.98
CA THR A 44 36.95 2.61 1.66
C THR A 44 36.59 1.13 1.81
N ILE A 45 35.52 0.70 1.18
CA ILE A 45 35.06 -0.68 1.27
C ILE A 45 35.98 -1.62 0.49
N THR A 46 36.58 -2.56 1.21
CA THR A 46 37.52 -3.53 0.64
C THR A 46 36.79 -4.76 0.11
N ASN A 47 35.74 -5.22 0.81
CA ASN A 47 34.99 -6.41 0.43
C ASN A 47 33.49 -6.20 0.56
N VAL A 48 32.73 -6.77 -0.38
CA VAL A 48 31.28 -6.88 -0.34
C VAL A 48 30.89 -8.36 -0.29
N ASN A 49 30.36 -8.78 0.85
CA ASN A 49 29.93 -10.16 1.09
C ASN A 49 28.41 -10.23 0.95
N VAL A 50 27.93 -11.22 0.20
CA VAL A 50 26.48 -11.51 0.09
C VAL A 50 26.26 -12.93 0.59
N ASP A 51 25.27 -13.07 1.47
CA ASP A 51 24.91 -14.33 2.09
C ASP A 51 23.39 -14.56 2.02
N GLY A 52 22.99 -15.85 2.00
CA GLY A 52 21.58 -16.27 1.94
C GLY A 52 20.95 -16.24 0.54
N ASN A 53 21.70 -15.85 -0.48
CA ASN A 53 21.25 -15.93 -1.87
C ASN A 53 21.31 -17.37 -2.39
N GLN A 54 20.28 -17.78 -3.14
CA GLN A 54 20.15 -19.13 -3.71
C GLN A 54 20.08 -19.11 -5.24
N ARG A 55 19.10 -18.40 -5.78
CA ARG A 55 18.84 -18.27 -7.22
C ARG A 55 19.40 -16.98 -7.81
N ILE A 56 19.45 -15.93 -7.01
CA ILE A 56 19.90 -14.61 -7.45
C ILE A 56 21.42 -14.52 -7.25
N ALA A 57 22.15 -14.30 -8.33
CA ALA A 57 23.60 -14.22 -8.28
C ALA A 57 24.06 -13.06 -7.37
N LYS A 58 25.18 -13.27 -6.64
CA LYS A 58 25.82 -12.22 -5.85
C LYS A 58 26.04 -10.93 -6.63
N SER A 59 26.50 -11.03 -7.87
CA SER A 59 26.75 -9.88 -8.76
C SER A 59 25.47 -9.08 -9.04
N THR A 60 24.33 -9.75 -9.18
CA THR A 60 23.04 -9.09 -9.39
C THR A 60 22.61 -8.32 -8.15
N ILE A 61 22.77 -8.89 -6.96
CA ILE A 61 22.46 -8.24 -5.68
C ILE A 61 23.32 -6.99 -5.50
N ILE A 62 24.63 -7.11 -5.75
CA ILE A 62 25.59 -6.00 -5.70
C ILE A 62 25.21 -4.90 -6.69
N SER A 63 24.84 -5.27 -7.92
CA SER A 63 24.42 -4.31 -8.95
C SER A 63 23.15 -3.55 -8.56
N ILE A 64 22.14 -4.23 -8.01
CA ILE A 64 20.91 -3.59 -7.52
C ILE A 64 21.18 -2.69 -6.31
N ALA A 65 22.04 -3.15 -5.40
CA ALA A 65 22.47 -2.37 -4.25
C ALA A 65 23.31 -1.14 -4.64
N GLU A 66 23.96 -1.16 -5.80
CA GLU A 66 24.95 -0.17 -6.24
C GLU A 66 26.08 0.00 -5.22
N ILE A 67 26.52 -1.12 -4.62
CA ILE A 67 27.61 -1.17 -3.65
C ILE A 67 28.75 -1.99 -4.26
N TYR A 68 29.89 -1.37 -4.47
CA TYR A 68 31.06 -2.00 -5.11
C TYR A 68 32.29 -1.89 -4.23
N GLU A 69 33.19 -2.83 -4.35
CA GLU A 69 34.52 -2.78 -3.73
C GLU A 69 35.29 -1.54 -4.22
N GLY A 70 36.03 -0.90 -3.35
CA GLY A 70 36.73 0.36 -3.62
C GLY A 70 35.88 1.63 -3.44
N GLY A 71 34.57 1.48 -3.18
CA GLY A 71 33.68 2.61 -2.94
C GLY A 71 33.73 3.13 -1.51
N ILE A 72 33.27 4.35 -1.33
CA ILE A 72 33.05 4.99 -0.02
C ILE A 72 31.57 5.26 0.12
N TYR A 73 30.95 4.75 1.18
CA TYR A 73 29.49 4.84 1.37
C TYR A 73 29.14 5.50 2.69
N SER A 74 28.27 6.48 2.62
CA SER A 74 27.64 7.09 3.79
C SER A 74 26.48 6.20 4.30
N PRO A 75 26.06 6.34 5.56
CA PRO A 75 24.90 5.63 6.10
C PRO A 75 23.62 5.84 5.26
N SER A 76 23.45 7.02 4.66
CA SER A 76 22.31 7.30 3.77
C SER A 76 22.37 6.49 2.47
N GLN A 77 23.55 6.30 1.88
CA GLN A 77 23.72 5.48 0.68
C GLN A 77 23.49 4.00 0.97
N ILE A 78 23.93 3.50 2.12
CA ILE A 78 23.64 2.12 2.58
C ILE A 78 22.12 1.94 2.76
N ASN A 79 21.44 2.91 3.37
CA ASN A 79 19.99 2.85 3.50
C ASN A 79 19.28 2.90 2.14
N SER A 80 19.77 3.70 1.19
CA SER A 80 19.24 3.73 -0.19
C SER A 80 19.43 2.38 -0.89
N ALA A 81 20.58 1.72 -0.70
CA ALA A 81 20.84 0.39 -1.22
C ALA A 81 19.86 -0.65 -0.64
N LEU A 82 19.60 -0.58 0.66
CA LEU A 82 18.59 -1.42 1.33
C LEU A 82 17.20 -1.21 0.69
N GLN A 83 16.81 0.04 0.44
CA GLN A 83 15.52 0.35 -0.18
C GLN A 83 15.44 -0.16 -1.62
N ARG A 84 16.52 0.00 -2.42
CA ARG A 84 16.56 -0.56 -3.78
C ARG A 84 16.37 -2.08 -3.79
N LEU A 85 17.07 -2.81 -2.93
CA LEU A 85 16.92 -4.26 -2.81
C LEU A 85 15.49 -4.66 -2.40
N LYS A 86 14.91 -3.97 -1.41
CA LYS A 86 13.52 -4.22 -0.99
C LYS A 86 12.48 -3.94 -2.07
N ALA A 87 12.71 -2.91 -2.88
CA ALA A 87 11.78 -2.51 -3.95
C ALA A 87 11.68 -3.55 -5.08
N THR A 88 12.66 -4.46 -5.23
CA THR A 88 12.62 -5.50 -6.26
C THR A 88 11.58 -6.58 -6.02
N SER A 89 11.08 -6.70 -4.79
CA SER A 89 10.24 -7.82 -4.32
C SER A 89 10.93 -9.20 -4.44
N TYR A 90 12.22 -9.28 -4.73
CA TYR A 90 12.95 -10.55 -4.79
C TYR A 90 13.24 -11.13 -3.43
N PHE A 91 13.27 -10.30 -2.40
CA PHE A 91 13.73 -10.68 -1.07
C PHE A 91 12.62 -10.52 -0.03
N LYS A 92 12.46 -11.54 0.81
CA LYS A 92 11.61 -11.52 2.01
C LYS A 92 12.26 -10.65 3.10
N THR A 93 13.57 -10.82 3.28
CA THR A 93 14.36 -10.02 4.20
C THR A 93 15.64 -9.56 3.53
N VAL A 94 16.06 -8.33 3.85
CA VAL A 94 17.34 -7.76 3.46
C VAL A 94 17.91 -7.07 4.69
N ASN A 95 19.15 -7.40 5.03
CA ASN A 95 19.92 -6.71 6.05
C ASN A 95 21.29 -6.34 5.48
N ILE A 96 21.68 -5.08 5.67
CA ILE A 96 23.01 -4.60 5.27
C ILE A 96 23.72 -4.12 6.54
N SER A 97 24.86 -4.69 6.81
CA SER A 97 25.71 -4.28 7.92
C SER A 97 27.10 -3.90 7.41
N VAL A 98 27.71 -2.92 8.07
CA VAL A 98 29.05 -2.44 7.77
C VAL A 98 29.94 -2.72 8.99
N ASP A 99 31.01 -3.45 8.78
CA ASP A 99 32.04 -3.68 9.78
C ASP A 99 33.40 -3.25 9.21
N LYS A 100 33.91 -2.14 9.73
CA LYS A 100 35.11 -1.46 9.22
C LYS A 100 35.05 -1.25 7.70
N ASP A 101 35.85 -1.98 6.94
CA ASP A 101 35.99 -1.88 5.49
C ASP A 101 35.20 -2.97 4.74
N ASN A 102 34.33 -3.71 5.42
CA ASN A 102 33.54 -4.79 4.85
C ASN A 102 32.05 -4.47 4.92
N ILE A 103 31.34 -4.74 3.82
CA ILE A 103 29.87 -4.71 3.80
C ILE A 103 29.36 -6.14 3.68
N TYR A 104 28.39 -6.47 4.55
CA TYR A 104 27.68 -7.74 4.56
C TYR A 104 26.23 -7.50 4.18
N ILE A 105 25.80 -8.13 3.10
CA ILE A 105 24.41 -8.10 2.61
C ILE A 105 23.81 -9.48 2.87
N ALA A 106 23.03 -9.63 3.92
CA ALA A 106 22.29 -10.86 4.20
C ALA A 106 20.89 -10.76 3.61
N VAL A 107 20.51 -11.73 2.79
CA VAL A 107 19.22 -11.78 2.11
C VAL A 107 18.51 -13.10 2.37
N THR A 108 17.19 -13.06 2.35
CA THR A 108 16.36 -14.25 2.22
C THR A 108 15.48 -14.05 0.98
N GLU A 109 15.61 -14.91 0.00
CA GLU A 109 14.85 -14.79 -1.24
C GLU A 109 13.37 -15.13 -1.03
N ASN A 110 12.48 -14.38 -1.68
CA ASN A 110 11.08 -14.76 -1.80
C ASN A 110 10.96 -16.02 -2.67
N PRO A 111 10.04 -16.93 -2.36
CA PRO A 111 9.84 -18.13 -3.14
C PRO A 111 9.34 -17.81 -4.56
N THR A 112 9.51 -18.78 -5.45
CA THR A 112 8.98 -18.73 -6.82
C THR A 112 7.63 -19.42 -6.88
N ILE A 113 6.69 -18.83 -7.57
CA ILE A 113 5.39 -19.45 -7.85
C ILE A 113 5.62 -20.60 -8.83
N ASN A 114 5.30 -21.81 -8.37
CA ASN A 114 5.37 -23.03 -9.19
C ASN A 114 4.11 -23.20 -10.03
N SER A 115 2.94 -23.07 -9.40
CA SER A 115 1.63 -23.07 -10.05
C SER A 115 0.67 -22.12 -9.38
N ILE A 116 -0.34 -21.67 -10.14
CA ILE A 116 -1.47 -20.90 -9.64
C ILE A 116 -2.73 -21.71 -9.89
N ASN A 117 -3.51 -21.94 -8.84
CA ASN A 117 -4.72 -22.75 -8.88
C ASN A 117 -5.87 -21.96 -8.26
N PHE A 118 -7.08 -22.25 -8.72
CA PHE A 118 -8.32 -21.71 -8.17
C PHE A 118 -9.19 -22.85 -7.66
N GLU A 119 -9.82 -22.64 -6.52
CA GLU A 119 -10.70 -23.63 -5.90
C GLU A 119 -12.03 -22.96 -5.52
N GLY A 120 -13.16 -23.59 -5.87
CA GLY A 120 -14.50 -23.09 -5.56
C GLY A 120 -15.07 -22.07 -6.56
N ASN A 121 -14.44 -21.88 -7.71
CA ASN A 121 -14.87 -21.02 -8.81
C ASN A 121 -15.75 -21.80 -9.81
N TYR A 122 -17.04 -21.82 -9.56
CA TYR A 122 -18.01 -22.52 -10.44
C TYR A 122 -18.56 -21.65 -11.56
N VAL A 123 -18.52 -20.31 -11.38
CA VAL A 123 -19.08 -19.34 -12.34
C VAL A 123 -18.04 -18.82 -13.30
N LEU A 124 -16.87 -18.40 -12.79
CA LEU A 124 -15.75 -17.96 -13.60
C LEU A 124 -14.78 -19.12 -13.83
N LYS A 125 -14.29 -19.28 -15.05
CA LYS A 125 -13.31 -20.33 -15.39
C LYS A 125 -11.91 -19.92 -14.97
N ASP A 126 -11.04 -20.90 -14.80
CA ASP A 126 -9.63 -20.69 -14.45
C ASP A 126 -8.93 -19.79 -15.48
N GLU A 127 -9.24 -19.98 -16.78
CA GLU A 127 -8.65 -19.18 -17.85
C GLU A 127 -8.99 -17.69 -17.69
N ASP A 128 -10.26 -17.37 -17.39
CA ASP A 128 -10.73 -16.01 -17.19
C ASP A 128 -10.05 -15.38 -15.95
N LEU A 129 -9.93 -16.16 -14.87
CA LEU A 129 -9.29 -15.73 -13.63
C LEU A 129 -7.78 -15.49 -13.82
N LEU A 130 -7.09 -16.34 -14.61
CA LEU A 130 -5.68 -16.17 -14.93
C LEU A 130 -5.39 -14.91 -15.75
N GLU A 131 -6.35 -14.43 -16.55
CA GLU A 131 -6.22 -13.16 -17.28
C GLU A 131 -6.34 -11.93 -16.36
N LEU A 132 -7.14 -12.02 -15.31
CA LEU A 132 -7.38 -10.92 -14.37
C LEU A 132 -6.18 -10.63 -13.46
N ILE A 133 -5.44 -11.68 -13.07
CA ILE A 133 -4.38 -11.58 -12.06
C ILE A 133 -3.05 -11.11 -12.63
N ILE A 134 -2.29 -10.41 -11.77
CA ILE A 134 -0.94 -9.90 -12.09
C ILE A 134 0.10 -11.00 -11.85
N SER A 135 -0.07 -11.81 -10.81
CA SER A 135 0.83 -12.92 -10.47
C SER A 135 0.88 -13.93 -11.62
N LYS A 136 2.08 -14.41 -11.92
CA LYS A 136 2.29 -15.43 -12.95
C LYS A 136 3.19 -16.53 -12.43
N GLU A 137 3.04 -17.73 -12.98
CA GLU A 137 3.94 -18.84 -12.71
C GLU A 137 5.39 -18.48 -13.06
N ARG A 138 6.33 -19.10 -12.38
CA ARG A 138 7.78 -18.89 -12.50
C ARG A 138 8.26 -17.49 -12.09
N GLN A 139 7.39 -16.62 -11.61
CA GLN A 139 7.76 -15.33 -11.01
C GLN A 139 7.95 -15.46 -9.49
N THR A 140 8.67 -14.50 -8.92
CA THR A 140 8.83 -14.39 -7.48
C THR A 140 7.48 -14.02 -6.84
N LEU A 141 7.11 -14.74 -5.79
CA LEU A 141 5.91 -14.44 -5.01
C LEU A 141 6.01 -13.05 -4.38
N SER A 142 4.97 -12.27 -4.53
CA SER A 142 4.79 -10.99 -3.84
C SER A 142 3.45 -10.99 -3.13
N VAL A 143 3.47 -10.92 -1.81
CA VAL A 143 2.24 -10.91 -0.99
C VAL A 143 1.31 -9.77 -1.41
N SER A 144 1.86 -8.57 -1.63
CA SER A 144 1.06 -7.42 -2.06
C SER A 144 0.39 -7.61 -3.43
N LYS A 145 1.07 -8.28 -4.39
CA LYS A 145 0.44 -8.61 -5.68
C LYS A 145 -0.63 -9.68 -5.52
N THR A 146 -0.40 -10.65 -4.66
CA THR A 146 -1.37 -11.72 -4.37
C THR A 146 -2.65 -11.15 -3.75
N GLU A 147 -2.53 -10.17 -2.85
CA GLU A 147 -3.68 -9.46 -2.28
C GLU A 147 -4.43 -8.66 -3.34
N GLN A 148 -3.72 -7.92 -4.19
CA GLN A 148 -4.32 -7.20 -5.32
C GLN A 148 -5.03 -8.14 -6.30
N ASP A 149 -4.47 -9.33 -6.54
CA ASP A 149 -5.10 -10.35 -7.39
C ASP A 149 -6.41 -10.84 -6.76
N ALA A 150 -6.43 -11.09 -5.44
CA ALA A 150 -7.64 -11.46 -4.73
C ALA A 150 -8.72 -10.37 -4.82
N GLU A 151 -8.35 -9.09 -4.69
CA GLU A 151 -9.27 -7.95 -4.85
C GLU A 151 -9.83 -7.87 -6.28
N LYS A 152 -9.00 -8.10 -7.30
CA LYS A 152 -9.46 -8.09 -8.70
C LYS A 152 -10.45 -9.22 -8.98
N ILE A 153 -10.16 -10.42 -8.46
CA ILE A 153 -11.09 -11.55 -8.57
C ILE A 153 -12.41 -11.21 -7.86
N ALA A 154 -12.35 -10.68 -6.63
CA ALA A 154 -13.55 -10.27 -5.88
C ALA A 154 -14.37 -9.22 -6.65
N SER A 155 -13.70 -8.25 -7.27
CA SER A 155 -14.34 -7.24 -8.11
C SER A 155 -15.04 -7.85 -9.33
N ALA A 156 -14.42 -8.84 -9.99
CA ALA A 156 -15.05 -9.51 -11.12
C ALA A 156 -16.33 -10.26 -10.69
N TYR A 157 -16.32 -10.92 -9.54
CA TYR A 157 -17.52 -11.52 -8.97
C TYR A 157 -18.58 -10.47 -8.59
N SER A 158 -18.17 -9.32 -8.08
CA SER A 158 -19.07 -8.22 -7.72
C SER A 158 -19.79 -7.67 -8.94
N VAL A 159 -19.09 -7.47 -10.07
CA VAL A 159 -19.68 -7.08 -11.37
C VAL A 159 -20.72 -8.10 -11.82
N GLY A 160 -20.51 -9.39 -11.54
CA GLY A 160 -21.48 -10.46 -11.75
C GLY A 160 -22.64 -10.50 -10.72
N GLY A 161 -22.73 -9.51 -9.82
CA GLY A 161 -23.76 -9.43 -8.78
C GLY A 161 -23.49 -10.30 -7.54
N ARG A 162 -22.29 -10.80 -7.37
CA ARG A 162 -21.88 -11.63 -6.23
C ARG A 162 -20.99 -10.84 -5.27
N ILE A 163 -21.55 -9.76 -4.71
CA ILE A 163 -20.82 -8.83 -3.83
C ILE A 163 -20.34 -9.45 -2.51
N SER A 164 -20.87 -10.62 -2.14
CA SER A 164 -20.44 -11.37 -0.95
C SER A 164 -19.36 -12.41 -1.25
N ALA A 165 -18.80 -12.42 -2.46
CA ALA A 165 -17.72 -13.31 -2.81
C ALA A 165 -16.49 -13.04 -1.93
N GLN A 166 -15.87 -14.11 -1.44
CA GLN A 166 -14.66 -14.05 -0.63
C GLN A 166 -13.56 -14.84 -1.33
N ILE A 167 -12.42 -14.22 -1.49
CA ILE A 167 -11.25 -14.78 -2.13
C ILE A 167 -10.11 -14.80 -1.12
N ILE A 168 -9.64 -15.99 -0.77
CA ILE A 168 -8.58 -16.18 0.23
C ILE A 168 -7.38 -16.81 -0.47
N PRO A 169 -6.29 -16.05 -0.68
CA PRO A 169 -5.08 -16.62 -1.24
C PRO A 169 -4.37 -17.48 -0.19
N LYS A 170 -4.00 -18.70 -0.58
CA LYS A 170 -3.20 -19.63 0.21
C LYS A 170 -1.88 -19.91 -0.47
N ILE A 171 -0.82 -19.90 0.31
CA ILE A 171 0.52 -20.20 -0.13
C ILE A 171 0.91 -21.57 0.40
N VAL A 172 1.09 -22.53 -0.50
CA VAL A 172 1.51 -23.90 -0.17
C VAL A 172 3.00 -24.02 -0.47
N GLU A 173 3.81 -24.13 0.58
CA GLU A 173 5.26 -24.24 0.46
C GLU A 173 5.67 -25.60 -0.13
N LEU A 174 6.65 -25.55 -1.04
CA LEU A 174 7.28 -26.68 -1.68
C LEU A 174 8.78 -26.69 -1.39
N SER A 175 9.47 -27.76 -1.80
CA SER A 175 10.95 -27.80 -1.79
C SER A 175 11.54 -26.73 -2.72
N ASP A 176 12.84 -26.43 -2.55
CA ASP A 176 13.63 -25.56 -3.41
C ASP A 176 13.12 -24.11 -3.51
N ASN A 177 12.65 -23.56 -2.38
CA ASN A 177 12.11 -22.21 -2.28
C ASN A 177 11.05 -21.90 -3.35
N ARG A 178 10.11 -22.85 -3.55
CA ARG A 178 8.95 -22.75 -4.44
C ARG A 178 7.67 -22.81 -3.66
N VAL A 179 6.61 -22.26 -4.24
CA VAL A 179 5.25 -22.31 -3.67
C VAL A 179 4.21 -22.55 -4.75
N ASN A 180 3.12 -23.21 -4.38
CA ASN A 180 1.88 -23.14 -5.14
C ASN A 180 1.01 -22.03 -4.53
N LEU A 181 0.46 -21.17 -5.35
CA LEU A 181 -0.50 -20.15 -4.98
C LEU A 181 -1.89 -20.66 -5.29
N VAL A 182 -2.73 -20.78 -4.28
CA VAL A 182 -4.12 -21.26 -4.42
C VAL A 182 -5.05 -20.16 -3.99
N PHE A 183 -5.97 -19.75 -4.86
CA PHE A 183 -7.05 -18.84 -4.51
C PHE A 183 -8.29 -19.65 -4.14
N GLU A 184 -8.60 -19.75 -2.85
CA GLU A 184 -9.87 -20.32 -2.40
C GLU A 184 -10.97 -19.29 -2.58
N ILE A 185 -11.97 -19.65 -3.36
CA ILE A 185 -13.07 -18.79 -3.77
C ILE A 185 -14.36 -19.29 -3.16
N SER A 186 -15.00 -18.45 -2.37
CA SER A 186 -16.38 -18.64 -1.94
C SER A 186 -17.24 -17.63 -2.68
N GLU A 187 -17.89 -18.06 -3.76
CA GLU A 187 -18.58 -17.14 -4.69
C GLU A 187 -19.76 -16.40 -4.06
N GLY A 188 -20.32 -16.94 -2.97
CA GLY A 188 -21.53 -16.42 -2.38
C GLY A 188 -22.77 -16.57 -3.27
N ARG A 189 -23.87 -15.97 -2.88
CA ARG A 189 -25.09 -15.90 -3.68
C ARG A 189 -25.15 -14.61 -4.49
N ILE A 190 -25.93 -14.63 -5.56
CA ILE A 190 -26.28 -13.39 -6.28
C ILE A 190 -27.05 -12.50 -5.31
N THR A 191 -26.64 -11.24 -5.25
CA THR A 191 -27.30 -10.23 -4.45
C THR A 191 -28.44 -9.60 -5.27
N GLU A 192 -29.65 -9.68 -4.76
CA GLU A 192 -30.85 -9.23 -5.43
C GLU A 192 -31.36 -7.92 -4.85
N ILE A 193 -32.04 -7.12 -5.67
CA ILE A 193 -32.66 -5.89 -5.25
C ILE A 193 -34.09 -6.19 -4.83
N GLU A 194 -34.31 -6.28 -3.53
CA GLU A 194 -35.63 -6.55 -2.96
C GLU A 194 -36.60 -5.40 -3.20
N LYS A 195 -36.13 -4.15 -3.02
CA LYS A 195 -36.98 -2.98 -3.09
C LYS A 195 -36.23 -1.74 -3.60
N ILE A 196 -36.87 -0.98 -4.49
CA ILE A 196 -36.42 0.35 -4.91
C ILE A 196 -37.43 1.38 -4.40
N THR A 197 -36.96 2.35 -3.64
CA THR A 197 -37.76 3.43 -3.06
C THR A 197 -37.20 4.78 -3.48
N PHE A 198 -38.08 5.70 -3.87
CA PHE A 198 -37.70 7.09 -4.15
C PHE A 198 -38.15 7.98 -2.98
N VAL A 199 -37.29 8.89 -2.57
CA VAL A 199 -37.57 9.84 -1.50
C VAL A 199 -37.36 11.26 -2.02
N GLY A 200 -38.30 12.15 -1.77
CA GLY A 200 -38.21 13.55 -2.23
C GLY A 200 -38.75 13.81 -3.64
N ASN A 201 -39.22 12.81 -4.34
CA ASN A 201 -39.75 12.87 -5.71
C ASN A 201 -41.18 13.50 -5.79
N ARG A 202 -41.31 14.80 -5.46
CA ARG A 202 -42.62 15.49 -5.37
C ARG A 202 -43.31 15.67 -6.70
N LYS A 203 -42.63 15.63 -7.86
CA LYS A 203 -43.15 15.97 -9.19
C LYS A 203 -43.48 14.74 -10.01
N PHE A 204 -42.80 13.63 -9.81
CA PHE A 204 -43.04 12.39 -10.55
C PHE A 204 -43.27 11.25 -9.60
N SER A 205 -44.19 10.36 -9.93
CA SER A 205 -44.50 9.20 -9.10
C SER A 205 -43.40 8.15 -9.16
N ASP A 206 -43.24 7.35 -8.07
CA ASP A 206 -42.33 6.22 -8.02
C ASP A 206 -42.47 5.26 -9.19
N THR A 207 -43.71 4.98 -9.60
CA THR A 207 -44.00 4.11 -10.76
C THR A 207 -43.39 4.65 -12.04
N ARG A 208 -43.47 6.00 -12.25
CA ARG A 208 -42.86 6.64 -13.42
C ARG A 208 -41.34 6.56 -13.35
N LEU A 209 -40.73 6.85 -12.21
CA LEU A 209 -39.28 6.82 -12.03
C LEU A 209 -38.72 5.40 -12.16
N ARG A 210 -39.42 4.37 -11.61
CA ARG A 210 -39.06 2.96 -11.86
C ARG A 210 -39.12 2.57 -13.34
N GLY A 211 -39.96 3.23 -14.13
CA GLY A 211 -40.01 2.99 -15.58
C GLY A 211 -38.82 3.55 -16.35
N ILE A 212 -38.07 4.49 -15.76
CA ILE A 212 -36.93 5.18 -16.39
C ILE A 212 -35.63 4.40 -16.14
N ILE A 213 -35.44 3.92 -14.93
CA ILE A 213 -34.24 3.19 -14.54
C ILE A 213 -34.16 1.80 -15.15
N ALA A 214 -32.94 1.34 -15.42
CA ALA A 214 -32.64 0.01 -15.95
C ALA A 214 -32.79 -1.07 -14.87
N THR A 215 -32.42 -0.77 -13.63
CA THR A 215 -32.56 -1.66 -12.48
C THR A 215 -34.00 -1.96 -12.15
N LYS A 216 -34.28 -3.23 -11.86
CA LYS A 216 -35.63 -3.70 -11.46
C LYS A 216 -35.59 -4.34 -10.09
N GLN A 217 -36.73 -4.34 -9.40
CA GLN A 217 -36.91 -5.10 -8.17
C GLN A 217 -37.12 -6.57 -8.47
N ALA A 218 -36.70 -7.43 -7.56
CA ALA A 218 -37.01 -8.85 -7.61
C ALA A 218 -38.54 -9.06 -7.71
N GLY A 219 -38.99 -9.81 -8.69
CA GLY A 219 -40.39 -10.01 -9.02
C GLY A 219 -40.73 -11.47 -9.37
N PHE A 220 -42.03 -11.75 -9.58
CA PHE A 220 -42.54 -13.10 -9.86
C PHE A 220 -41.99 -13.70 -11.19
N LEU A 221 -41.59 -12.87 -12.15
CA LEU A 221 -41.01 -13.31 -13.43
C LEU A 221 -39.48 -13.42 -13.43
N ARG A 222 -38.88 -13.59 -12.27
CA ARG A 222 -37.48 -13.64 -11.94
C ARG A 222 -36.62 -14.55 -12.86
N THR A 223 -37.15 -15.71 -13.24
CA THR A 223 -36.46 -16.69 -14.07
C THR A 223 -36.18 -16.25 -15.51
N LEU A 224 -36.81 -15.17 -15.96
CA LEU A 224 -36.72 -14.66 -17.35
C LEU A 224 -35.91 -13.36 -17.48
N MET A 225 -35.68 -12.61 -16.40
CA MET A 225 -35.00 -11.32 -16.43
C MET A 225 -34.02 -11.19 -15.28
N GLN A 226 -32.72 -11.18 -15.56
CA GLN A 226 -31.65 -10.94 -14.56
C GLN A 226 -31.45 -9.45 -14.23
N SER A 227 -32.47 -8.61 -14.45
CA SER A 227 -32.41 -7.15 -14.20
C SER A 227 -32.60 -6.78 -12.71
N ASP A 228 -32.89 -7.74 -11.85
CA ASP A 228 -33.05 -7.62 -10.39
C ASP A 228 -31.75 -7.89 -9.61
N THR A 229 -30.66 -8.24 -10.30
CA THR A 229 -29.35 -8.43 -9.68
C THR A 229 -28.74 -7.06 -9.35
N TYR A 230 -28.22 -6.93 -8.13
CA TYR A 230 -27.45 -5.78 -7.72
C TYR A 230 -26.13 -5.73 -8.49
N VAL A 231 -25.91 -4.66 -9.24
CA VAL A 231 -24.66 -4.32 -9.93
C VAL A 231 -24.42 -2.83 -9.72
N GLU A 232 -23.29 -2.46 -9.14
CA GLU A 232 -22.99 -1.06 -8.79
C GLU A 232 -22.95 -0.14 -10.00
N ASP A 233 -22.31 -0.56 -11.09
CA ASP A 233 -22.24 0.20 -12.34
C ASP A 233 -23.65 0.48 -12.92
N ARG A 234 -24.61 -0.43 -12.71
CA ARG A 234 -25.98 -0.25 -13.13
C ARG A 234 -26.70 0.84 -12.33
N LEU A 235 -26.38 0.96 -11.03
CA LEU A 235 -26.92 2.05 -10.21
C LEU A 235 -26.38 3.42 -10.61
N GLU A 236 -25.10 3.50 -10.99
CA GLU A 236 -24.55 4.75 -11.53
C GLU A 236 -25.24 5.12 -12.86
N PHE A 237 -25.42 4.15 -13.74
CA PHE A 237 -26.19 4.35 -14.97
C PHE A 237 -27.64 4.79 -14.70
N ASP A 238 -28.30 4.23 -13.70
CA ASP A 238 -29.64 4.64 -13.29
C ASP A 238 -29.69 6.08 -12.78
N LYS A 239 -28.65 6.55 -12.09
CA LYS A 239 -28.53 7.96 -11.72
C LYS A 239 -28.46 8.87 -12.94
N GLU A 240 -27.67 8.50 -13.96
CA GLU A 240 -27.59 9.25 -15.22
C GLU A 240 -28.95 9.30 -15.92
N LEU A 241 -29.65 8.17 -16.03
CA LEU A 241 -30.97 8.11 -16.62
C LEU A 241 -31.98 9.01 -15.89
N LEU A 242 -31.96 9.03 -14.58
CA LEU A 242 -32.81 9.91 -13.77
C LEU A 242 -32.42 11.38 -13.97
N TYR A 243 -31.13 11.68 -13.98
CA TYR A 243 -30.60 13.02 -14.19
C TYR A 243 -31.06 13.57 -15.56
N ASP A 244 -30.85 12.83 -16.64
CA ASP A 244 -31.26 13.19 -17.98
C ASP A 244 -32.78 13.39 -18.09
N PHE A 245 -33.55 12.51 -17.44
CA PHE A 245 -35.00 12.66 -17.41
C PHE A 245 -35.42 13.96 -16.73
N TYR A 246 -34.88 14.32 -15.58
CA TYR A 246 -35.22 15.55 -14.86
C TYR A 246 -34.76 16.80 -15.63
N ILE A 247 -33.55 16.79 -16.19
CA ILE A 247 -33.06 17.88 -17.06
C ILE A 247 -33.96 18.07 -18.27
N SER A 248 -34.40 16.98 -18.93
CA SER A 248 -35.33 17.05 -20.07
C SER A 248 -36.68 17.67 -19.72
N LYS A 249 -37.04 17.71 -18.44
CA LYS A 249 -38.27 18.33 -17.90
C LYS A 249 -38.01 19.73 -17.33
N GLY A 250 -36.81 20.29 -17.49
CA GLY A 250 -36.45 21.64 -17.06
C GLY A 250 -36.00 21.77 -15.60
N TYR A 251 -35.71 20.67 -14.91
CA TYR A 251 -35.22 20.68 -13.55
C TYR A 251 -33.67 20.64 -13.57
N ILE A 252 -33.02 21.80 -13.62
CA ILE A 252 -31.56 21.94 -13.74
C ILE A 252 -30.82 21.76 -12.41
N ASP A 253 -31.47 22.05 -11.27
CA ASP A 253 -30.90 21.90 -9.92
C ASP A 253 -31.36 20.56 -9.32
N PHE A 254 -31.05 19.45 -9.98
CA PHE A 254 -31.44 18.11 -9.57
C PHE A 254 -30.23 17.28 -9.23
N GLU A 255 -30.27 16.64 -8.07
CA GLU A 255 -29.25 15.72 -7.58
C GLU A 255 -29.89 14.38 -7.21
N VAL A 256 -29.23 13.29 -7.56
CA VAL A 256 -29.62 11.94 -7.20
C VAL A 256 -28.61 11.39 -6.18
N MET A 257 -29.08 11.17 -4.95
CA MET A 257 -28.32 10.42 -3.95
C MET A 257 -28.85 9.01 -3.85
N THR A 258 -27.97 8.02 -3.89
CA THR A 258 -28.32 6.61 -3.70
C THR A 258 -27.86 6.13 -2.33
N SER A 259 -28.68 5.30 -1.71
CA SER A 259 -28.34 4.55 -0.50
C SER A 259 -28.71 3.09 -0.71
N VAL A 260 -27.78 2.19 -0.43
CA VAL A 260 -28.00 0.74 -0.53
C VAL A 260 -27.94 0.14 0.85
N GLU A 261 -28.97 -0.58 1.22
CA GLU A 261 -29.02 -1.38 2.45
C GLU A 261 -28.93 -2.86 2.10
N LEU A 262 -27.91 -3.53 2.65
CA LEU A 262 -27.69 -4.95 2.46
C LEU A 262 -28.38 -5.72 3.58
N THR A 263 -29.45 -6.45 3.23
CA THR A 263 -30.17 -7.32 4.15
C THR A 263 -29.70 -8.77 3.99
N ARG A 264 -29.34 -9.43 5.10
CA ARG A 264 -29.02 -10.85 5.08
C ARG A 264 -30.34 -11.64 5.02
N SER A 265 -30.50 -12.50 4.02
CA SER A 265 -31.64 -13.44 3.98
C SER A 265 -31.67 -14.29 5.26
N LYS A 266 -32.85 -14.43 5.87
CA LYS A 266 -33.05 -15.24 7.08
C LYS A 266 -32.96 -16.76 6.81
N ASP A 267 -32.86 -17.17 5.54
CA ASP A 267 -32.87 -18.57 5.10
C ASP A 267 -31.46 -19.11 4.80
N ALA A 268 -30.45 -18.58 5.47
CA ALA A 268 -29.06 -19.03 5.35
C ALA A 268 -28.59 -19.82 6.57
#